data_49484bd998c8def1f06c40f60f975f5e
#
_entry.id   49484bd998c8def1f06c40f60f975f5e
#
_cell.length_a   1.000
_cell.length_b   1.000
_cell.length_c   1.000
_cell.angle_alpha   90.00
_cell.angle_beta   90.00
_cell.angle_gamma   90.00
#
_symmetry.space_group_name_H-M   'P 1'
#
loop_
_entity.id
_entity.type
_entity.pdbx_description
1 polymer ?
#
loop_
_entity_poly.entity_id
_entity_poly.type
_entity_poly.pdbx_seq_one_letter_code
_entity_poly.pdbx_strand_id
1 'polypeptide(L)'
;NGFVNRLVGGFTLSTLFVYQSGVPFTVVAGSNTFSNVASSRVNYSGSNFNPRYTIDPTTGNMFIFTPEERAQFSIPAAGEIGNAPRNAFRQPPFFNMDLALIKRIPITERFNVELRAEASNVTNTPYFGFPSSGVTLTSGSTFSRNLSTESAARVVQVGIKLNF
;
A
#
# COMPACT_ATOMS: atom_id res chain seq x y z
N ASN A 1 -35.37 28.16 -13.95
CA ASN A 1 -35.15 29.02 -12.80
C ASN A 1 -33.65 29.23 -12.61
N GLY A 2 -33.17 30.46 -12.97
CA GLY A 2 -31.72 30.76 -12.95
C GLY A 2 -31.04 30.59 -11.59
N PHE A 3 -31.77 30.77 -10.49
CA PHE A 3 -31.23 30.59 -9.14
C PHE A 3 -30.96 29.12 -8.80
N VAL A 4 -31.87 28.22 -9.15
CA VAL A 4 -31.69 26.77 -8.92
C VAL A 4 -30.53 26.25 -9.78
N ASN A 5 -30.40 26.69 -10.99
CA ASN A 5 -29.28 26.29 -11.87
C ASN A 5 -27.92 26.79 -11.35
N ARG A 6 -27.88 27.97 -10.71
CA ARG A 6 -26.67 28.46 -10.01
C ARG A 6 -26.30 27.62 -8.79
N LEU A 7 -27.27 27.04 -8.08
CA LEU A 7 -27.03 26.18 -6.91
C LEU A 7 -26.61 24.75 -7.32
N VAL A 8 -27.30 24.17 -8.28
CA VAL A 8 -27.16 22.75 -8.63
C VAL A 8 -26.24 22.53 -9.85
N GLY A 9 -26.14 23.53 -10.76
CA GLY A 9 -25.29 23.47 -11.94
C GLY A 9 -23.83 23.89 -11.68
N GLY A 10 -22.97 23.72 -12.69
CA GLY A 10 -21.58 24.20 -12.68
C GLY A 10 -20.63 23.39 -11.79
N PHE A 11 -21.01 22.18 -11.40
CA PHE A 11 -20.11 21.23 -10.72
C PHE A 11 -19.32 20.41 -11.73
N THR A 12 -18.05 20.21 -11.42
CA THR A 12 -17.17 19.27 -12.09
C THR A 12 -16.56 18.37 -11.03
N LEU A 13 -16.75 17.07 -11.15
CA LEU A 13 -16.12 16.06 -10.32
C LEU A 13 -15.03 15.36 -11.14
N SER A 14 -13.82 15.35 -10.62
CA SER A 14 -12.69 14.59 -11.18
C SER A 14 -12.24 13.57 -10.17
N THR A 15 -11.96 12.36 -10.63
CA THR A 15 -11.49 11.24 -9.79
C THR A 15 -10.30 10.60 -10.47
N LEU A 16 -9.25 10.37 -9.69
CA LEU A 16 -8.14 9.50 -10.07
C LEU A 16 -8.17 8.28 -9.14
N PHE A 17 -8.30 7.13 -9.74
CA PHE A 17 -8.34 5.85 -9.04
C PHE A 17 -7.18 4.98 -9.50
N VAL A 18 -6.38 4.47 -8.56
CA VAL A 18 -5.27 3.57 -8.83
C VAL A 18 -5.42 2.32 -7.98
N TYR A 19 -5.43 1.17 -8.64
CA TYR A 19 -5.36 -0.13 -8.00
C TYR A 19 -4.23 -0.94 -8.65
N GLN A 20 -3.32 -1.44 -7.83
CA GLN A 20 -2.19 -2.25 -8.27
C GLN A 20 -2.09 -3.51 -7.41
N SER A 21 -1.96 -4.67 -8.03
CA SER A 21 -1.72 -5.92 -7.32
C SER A 21 -0.38 -5.87 -6.59
N GLY A 22 -0.30 -6.55 -5.45
CA GLY A 22 0.92 -6.60 -4.66
C GLY A 22 2.12 -7.17 -5.42
N VAL A 23 3.29 -6.63 -5.16
CA VAL A 23 4.56 -7.06 -5.75
C VAL A 23 4.89 -8.47 -5.26
N PRO A 24 5.23 -9.42 -6.17
CA PRO A 24 5.64 -10.76 -5.77
C PRO A 24 7.04 -10.72 -5.15
N PHE A 25 7.28 -11.57 -4.16
CA PHE A 25 8.58 -11.70 -3.51
C PHE A 25 8.89 -13.13 -3.08
N THR A 26 10.18 -13.36 -2.82
CA THR A 26 10.73 -14.64 -2.36
C THR A 26 11.24 -14.49 -0.95
N VAL A 27 10.88 -15.41 -0.07
CA VAL A 27 11.46 -15.51 1.27
C VAL A 27 12.73 -16.35 1.19
N VAL A 28 13.82 -15.85 1.78
CA VAL A 28 15.12 -16.49 1.80
C VAL A 28 15.56 -16.83 3.23
N ALA A 29 16.38 -17.84 3.37
CA ALA A 29 16.85 -18.31 4.67
C ALA A 29 17.79 -17.31 5.37
N GLY A 30 18.54 -16.52 4.60
CA GLY A 30 19.61 -15.65 5.14
C GLY A 30 20.92 -16.40 5.37
N SER A 31 20.95 -17.68 5.04
CA SER A 31 22.13 -18.55 5.10
C SER A 31 22.30 -19.31 3.78
N ASN A 32 23.54 -19.67 3.48
CA ASN A 32 23.92 -20.41 2.30
C ASN A 32 23.92 -21.92 2.64
N THR A 33 22.79 -22.59 2.50
CA THR A 33 22.67 -24.00 2.82
C THR A 33 23.16 -24.92 1.71
N PHE A 34 23.02 -24.48 0.43
CA PHE A 34 23.38 -25.26 -0.74
C PHE A 34 24.54 -24.65 -1.55
N SER A 35 24.65 -23.33 -1.59
CA SER A 35 25.62 -22.60 -2.41
C SER A 35 26.30 -21.51 -1.57
N ASN A 36 27.59 -21.30 -1.79
CA ASN A 36 28.34 -20.20 -1.13
C ASN A 36 28.08 -18.82 -1.76
N VAL A 37 27.25 -18.73 -2.78
CA VAL A 37 27.08 -17.51 -3.59
C VAL A 37 25.79 -16.76 -3.25
N ALA A 38 24.75 -17.48 -2.84
CA ALA A 38 23.44 -16.88 -2.59
C ALA A 38 22.71 -17.53 -1.41
N SER A 39 21.95 -16.74 -0.69
CA SER A 39 21.05 -17.24 0.35
C SER A 39 20.04 -18.23 -0.21
N SER A 40 19.91 -19.37 0.44
CA SER A 40 18.97 -20.41 0.05
C SER A 40 17.53 -19.95 0.28
N ARG A 41 16.59 -20.50 -0.50
CA ARG A 41 15.16 -20.34 -0.22
C ARG A 41 14.82 -21.08 1.06
N VAL A 42 13.75 -20.66 1.72
CA VAL A 42 13.26 -21.30 2.94
C VAL A 42 12.46 -22.56 2.66
N ASN A 43 12.30 -23.42 3.66
CA ASN A 43 11.21 -24.37 3.70
C ASN A 43 9.94 -23.65 4.17
N TYR A 44 8.83 -23.95 3.53
CA TYR A 44 7.51 -23.44 3.87
C TYR A 44 6.52 -24.60 3.91
N SER A 45 5.86 -24.78 5.06
CA SER A 45 4.89 -25.85 5.30
C SER A 45 3.44 -25.41 5.13
N GLY A 46 3.19 -24.11 4.91
CA GLY A 46 1.84 -23.59 4.68
C GLY A 46 1.33 -23.88 3.26
N SER A 47 0.02 -23.90 3.12
CA SER A 47 -0.67 -24.15 1.84
C SER A 47 -1.24 -22.89 1.21
N ASN A 48 -1.64 -21.91 2.00
CA ASN A 48 -2.29 -20.69 1.53
C ASN A 48 -1.68 -19.47 2.20
N PHE A 49 -1.32 -18.49 1.39
CA PHE A 49 -0.90 -17.18 1.86
C PHE A 49 -1.88 -16.11 1.39
N ASN A 50 -2.42 -15.35 2.35
CA ASN A 50 -3.30 -14.23 2.07
C ASN A 50 -2.54 -12.93 2.37
N PRO A 51 -2.13 -12.15 1.34
CA PRO A 51 -1.36 -10.93 1.53
C PRO A 51 -2.18 -9.88 2.29
N ARG A 52 -1.74 -9.56 3.50
CA ARG A 52 -2.36 -8.54 4.36
C ARG A 52 -1.31 -7.94 5.30
N TYR A 53 -1.65 -6.80 5.87
CA TYR A 53 -0.88 -6.25 6.97
C TYR A 53 -1.52 -6.66 8.30
N THR A 54 -0.71 -7.14 9.21
CA THR A 54 -1.10 -7.56 10.56
C THR A 54 -0.32 -6.77 11.59
N ILE A 55 -1.02 -6.20 12.57
CA ILE A 55 -0.39 -5.50 13.69
C ILE A 55 -0.22 -6.50 14.83
N ASP A 56 1.00 -6.64 15.32
CA ASP A 56 1.29 -7.38 16.54
C ASP A 56 0.75 -6.58 17.73
N PRO A 57 -0.22 -7.11 18.49
CA PRO A 57 -0.86 -6.37 19.58
C PRO A 57 0.08 -6.07 20.74
N THR A 58 1.17 -6.82 20.88
CA THR A 58 2.14 -6.67 21.97
C THR A 58 3.15 -5.56 21.69
N THR A 59 3.62 -5.49 20.44
CA THR A 59 4.71 -4.58 20.05
C THR A 59 4.23 -3.38 19.24
N GLY A 60 3.00 -3.42 18.71
CA GLY A 60 2.48 -2.43 17.76
C GLY A 60 3.16 -2.47 16.39
N ASN A 61 4.07 -3.42 16.16
CA ASN A 61 4.76 -3.55 14.89
C ASN A 61 3.85 -4.16 13.83
N MET A 62 4.06 -3.74 12.59
CA MET A 62 3.31 -4.24 11.45
C MET A 62 4.10 -5.30 10.70
N PHE A 63 3.44 -6.41 10.36
CA PHE A 63 4.01 -7.55 9.65
C PHE A 63 3.15 -7.94 8.44
N ILE A 64 3.78 -8.56 7.43
CA ILE A 64 3.08 -9.19 6.30
C ILE A 64 2.58 -10.58 6.68
N PHE A 65 3.29 -11.30 7.53
CA PHE A 65 2.92 -12.63 8.02
C PHE A 65 2.45 -12.57 9.47
N THR A 66 1.40 -13.30 9.80
CA THR A 66 0.98 -13.49 11.19
C THR A 66 2.04 -14.29 11.96
N PRO A 67 2.00 -14.31 13.31
CA PRO A 67 2.89 -15.18 14.10
C PRO A 67 2.80 -16.65 13.67
N GLU A 68 1.60 -17.17 13.40
CA GLU A 68 1.35 -18.53 12.98
C GLU A 68 1.93 -18.82 11.58
N GLU A 69 1.79 -17.87 10.66
CA GLU A 69 2.37 -17.96 9.31
C GLU A 69 3.90 -17.90 9.38
N ARG A 70 4.47 -17.07 10.25
CA ARG A 70 5.93 -17.00 10.46
C ARG A 70 6.50 -18.31 10.99
N ALA A 71 5.77 -19.03 11.84
CA ALA A 71 6.18 -20.34 12.36
C ALA A 71 6.22 -21.46 11.29
N GLN A 72 5.62 -21.23 10.13
CA GLN A 72 5.63 -22.19 9.01
C GLN A 72 6.90 -22.13 8.16
N PHE A 73 7.79 -21.16 8.43
CA PHE A 73 9.04 -21.02 7.72
C PHE A 73 10.17 -21.65 8.52
N SER A 74 11.06 -22.38 7.84
CA SER A 74 12.27 -22.93 8.45
C SER A 74 13.48 -22.85 7.49
N ILE A 75 14.66 -22.86 8.08
CA ILE A 75 15.91 -22.89 7.32
C ILE A 75 16.13 -24.33 6.84
N PRO A 76 16.45 -24.55 5.53
CA PRO A 76 16.79 -25.88 5.03
C PRO A 76 18.05 -26.44 5.70
N ALA A 77 18.20 -27.75 5.71
CA ALA A 77 19.42 -28.38 6.17
C ALA A 77 20.62 -28.06 5.27
N ALA A 78 21.81 -28.26 5.80
CA ALA A 78 23.04 -28.09 5.02
C ALA A 78 23.03 -29.05 3.81
N GLY A 79 23.31 -28.50 2.63
CA GLY A 79 23.25 -29.25 1.36
C GLY A 79 21.87 -29.24 0.69
N GLU A 80 20.87 -28.60 1.28
CA GLU A 80 19.51 -28.56 0.73
C GLU A 80 19.09 -27.17 0.25
N ILE A 81 18.21 -27.14 -0.74
CA ILE A 81 17.47 -25.95 -1.16
C ILE A 81 16.06 -26.04 -0.61
N GLY A 82 15.57 -24.94 0.01
CA GLY A 82 14.19 -24.88 0.52
C GLY A 82 13.14 -25.09 -0.56
N ASN A 83 12.00 -25.63 -0.14
CA ASN A 83 10.88 -25.98 -1.01
C ASN A 83 10.02 -24.79 -1.45
N ALA A 84 10.14 -23.61 -0.79
CA ALA A 84 9.35 -22.44 -1.16
C ALA A 84 9.67 -21.99 -2.60
N PRO A 85 8.67 -21.85 -3.49
CA PRO A 85 8.89 -21.36 -4.85
C PRO A 85 9.42 -19.91 -4.88
N ARG A 86 10.03 -19.52 -5.99
CA ARG A 86 10.33 -18.10 -6.24
C ARG A 86 9.03 -17.34 -6.41
N ASN A 87 9.00 -16.13 -5.87
CA ASN A 87 7.84 -15.22 -5.98
C ASN A 87 6.52 -15.85 -5.51
N ALA A 88 6.60 -16.79 -4.55
CA ALA A 88 5.43 -17.46 -4.00
C ALA A 88 4.54 -16.54 -3.17
N PHE A 89 5.09 -15.48 -2.64
CA PHE A 89 4.41 -14.54 -1.77
C PHE A 89 4.19 -13.21 -2.48
N ARG A 90 3.17 -12.47 -2.06
CA ARG A 90 2.87 -11.15 -2.60
C ARG A 90 2.63 -10.17 -1.46
N GLN A 91 3.00 -8.92 -1.68
CA GLN A 91 2.57 -7.82 -0.81
C GLN A 91 1.04 -7.63 -0.92
N PRO A 92 0.42 -7.00 0.08
CA PRO A 92 -0.92 -6.48 -0.07
C PRO A 92 -1.05 -5.53 -1.27
N PRO A 93 -2.21 -5.45 -1.92
CA PRO A 93 -2.41 -4.57 -3.06
C PRO A 93 -2.30 -3.10 -2.64
N PHE A 94 -1.85 -2.27 -3.58
CA PHE A 94 -1.90 -0.81 -3.45
C PHE A 94 -3.25 -0.30 -3.94
N PHE A 95 -3.81 0.64 -3.18
CA PHE A 95 -5.04 1.33 -3.51
C PHE A 95 -4.92 2.81 -3.19
N ASN A 96 -5.23 3.67 -4.14
CA ASN A 96 -5.32 5.10 -3.93
C ASN A 96 -6.50 5.70 -4.69
N MET A 97 -7.15 6.69 -4.09
CA MET A 97 -8.22 7.44 -4.74
C MET A 97 -8.07 8.92 -4.39
N ASP A 98 -7.95 9.74 -5.43
CA ASP A 98 -7.94 11.19 -5.33
C ASP A 98 -9.24 11.75 -5.90
N LEU A 99 -9.77 12.79 -5.28
CA LEU A 99 -10.99 13.48 -5.70
C LEU A 99 -10.74 14.96 -5.83
N ALA A 100 -11.35 15.58 -6.84
CA ALA A 100 -11.43 17.02 -6.99
C ALA A 100 -12.85 17.43 -7.36
N LEU A 101 -13.46 18.28 -6.56
CA LEU A 101 -14.76 18.87 -6.79
C LEU A 101 -14.60 20.36 -7.06
N ILE A 102 -15.03 20.80 -8.23
CA ILE A 102 -14.97 22.19 -8.65
C ILE A 102 -16.39 22.69 -8.86
N LYS A 103 -16.70 23.85 -8.30
CA LYS A 103 -17.95 24.58 -8.51
C LYS A 103 -17.66 25.91 -9.18
N ARG A 104 -18.20 26.13 -10.36
CA ARG A 104 -18.14 27.44 -11.05
C ARG A 104 -19.45 28.18 -10.88
N ILE A 105 -19.34 29.43 -10.42
CA ILE A 105 -20.47 30.33 -10.16
C ILE A 105 -20.27 31.54 -11.06
N PRO A 106 -21.00 31.66 -12.20
CA PRO A 106 -20.96 32.87 -13.01
C PRO A 106 -21.68 34.02 -12.29
N ILE A 107 -20.99 35.15 -12.12
CA ILE A 107 -21.54 36.37 -11.52
C ILE A 107 -21.98 37.33 -12.62
N THR A 108 -21.09 37.60 -13.59
CA THR A 108 -21.37 38.37 -14.78
C THR A 108 -20.74 37.65 -16.00
N GLU A 109 -20.91 38.21 -17.21
CA GLU A 109 -20.29 37.65 -18.42
C GLU A 109 -18.75 37.57 -18.35
N ARG A 110 -18.12 38.47 -17.58
CA ARG A 110 -16.66 38.54 -17.44
C ARG A 110 -16.16 38.05 -16.07
N PHE A 111 -17.05 37.90 -15.11
CA PHE A 111 -16.69 37.60 -13.72
C PHE A 111 -17.26 36.23 -13.28
N ASN A 112 -16.41 35.34 -12.85
CA ASN A 112 -16.85 34.09 -12.25
C ASN A 112 -16.01 33.72 -11.03
N VAL A 113 -16.64 33.00 -10.09
CA VAL A 113 -16.03 32.43 -8.90
C VAL A 113 -15.91 30.93 -9.11
N GLU A 114 -14.72 30.38 -8.87
CA GLU A 114 -14.48 28.95 -8.83
C GLU A 114 -14.14 28.54 -7.40
N LEU A 115 -14.98 27.68 -6.83
CA LEU A 115 -14.72 27.01 -5.57
C LEU A 115 -14.14 25.63 -5.88
N ARG A 116 -13.06 25.27 -5.20
CA ARG A 116 -12.34 24.02 -5.42
C ARG A 116 -12.14 23.32 -4.10
N ALA A 117 -12.48 22.03 -4.03
CA ALA A 117 -12.15 21.13 -2.94
C ALA A 117 -11.45 19.91 -3.52
N GLU A 118 -10.24 19.65 -3.07
CA GLU A 118 -9.39 18.55 -3.53
C GLU A 118 -8.99 17.69 -2.34
N ALA A 119 -8.99 16.38 -2.54
CA ALA A 119 -8.56 15.42 -1.53
C ALA A 119 -7.68 14.36 -2.17
N SER A 120 -6.42 14.31 -1.75
CA SER A 120 -5.51 13.21 -2.10
C SER A 120 -5.64 12.11 -1.07
N ASN A 121 -5.59 10.85 -1.53
CA ASN A 121 -5.81 9.67 -0.70
C ASN A 121 -7.08 9.79 0.15
N VAL A 122 -8.22 10.06 -0.51
CA VAL A 122 -9.51 10.36 0.16
C VAL A 122 -9.96 9.22 1.06
N THR A 123 -9.63 7.99 0.72
CA THR A 123 -9.93 6.77 1.51
C THR A 123 -9.04 6.64 2.74
N ASN A 124 -7.97 7.43 2.82
CA ASN A 124 -6.94 7.34 3.87
C ASN A 124 -6.39 5.92 4.04
N THR A 125 -6.18 5.23 2.93
CA THR A 125 -5.68 3.85 2.92
C THR A 125 -4.16 3.88 2.99
N PRO A 126 -3.54 3.36 4.07
CA PRO A 126 -2.08 3.32 4.16
C PRO A 126 -1.54 2.22 3.23
N TYR A 127 -0.44 2.50 2.55
CA TYR A 127 0.37 1.52 1.84
C TYR A 127 1.76 1.48 2.47
N PHE A 128 2.24 0.29 2.77
CA PHE A 128 3.52 0.08 3.44
C PHE A 128 4.56 -0.40 2.43
N GLY A 129 5.77 0.10 2.58
CA GLY A 129 6.90 -0.26 1.75
C GLY A 129 7.26 -1.75 1.84
N PHE A 130 8.09 -2.18 0.91
CA PHE A 130 8.61 -3.54 0.94
C PHE A 130 9.49 -3.73 2.17
N PRO A 131 9.28 -4.80 2.96
CA PRO A 131 10.09 -5.05 4.15
C PRO A 131 11.53 -5.42 3.75
N SER A 132 12.42 -4.44 3.69
CA SER A 132 13.80 -4.60 3.20
C SER A 132 14.60 -5.69 3.94
N SER A 133 14.33 -5.86 5.24
CA SER A 133 14.88 -6.97 6.05
C SER A 133 13.88 -8.12 6.24
N GLY A 134 12.63 -7.92 5.82
CA GLY A 134 11.52 -8.80 6.17
C GLY A 134 11.39 -10.05 5.32
N VAL A 135 12.23 -10.22 4.30
CA VAL A 135 12.20 -11.43 3.44
C VAL A 135 13.27 -12.44 3.82
N THR A 136 14.10 -12.14 4.83
CA THR A 136 15.20 -12.99 5.29
C THR A 136 14.86 -13.59 6.64
N LEU A 137 14.77 -14.92 6.73
CA LEU A 137 14.32 -15.63 7.93
C LEU A 137 15.27 -15.44 9.11
N THR A 138 16.60 -15.38 8.87
CA THR A 138 17.60 -15.13 9.94
C THR A 138 17.51 -13.74 10.56
N SER A 139 16.71 -12.84 10.02
CA SER A 139 16.43 -11.54 10.64
C SER A 139 15.65 -11.64 11.96
N GLY A 140 15.23 -12.84 12.37
CA GLY A 140 14.62 -13.11 13.67
C GLY A 140 13.34 -12.29 13.89
N SER A 141 13.29 -11.48 14.94
CA SER A 141 12.10 -10.69 15.31
C SER A 141 11.69 -9.64 14.26
N THR A 142 12.57 -9.30 13.33
CA THR A 142 12.26 -8.34 12.24
C THR A 142 11.78 -9.03 10.96
N PHE A 143 11.77 -10.36 10.91
CA PHE A 143 11.26 -11.10 9.75
C PHE A 143 9.83 -10.71 9.42
N SER A 144 9.58 -10.34 8.18
CA SER A 144 8.31 -9.85 7.63
C SER A 144 7.80 -8.50 8.20
N ARG A 145 8.62 -7.79 8.97
CA ARG A 145 8.25 -6.51 9.57
C ARG A 145 8.33 -5.37 8.55
N ASN A 146 7.27 -4.58 8.48
CA ASN A 146 7.23 -3.32 7.74
C ASN A 146 7.63 -2.16 8.65
N LEU A 147 8.51 -1.30 8.17
CA LEU A 147 9.09 -0.21 8.96
C LEU A 147 8.53 1.16 8.62
N SER A 148 7.96 1.34 7.43
CA SER A 148 7.51 2.65 6.94
C SER A 148 6.29 2.55 6.06
N THR A 149 5.47 3.59 6.08
CA THR A 149 4.45 3.83 5.07
C THR A 149 5.08 4.53 3.86
N GLU A 150 4.73 4.10 2.65
CA GLU A 150 5.14 4.75 1.40
C GLU A 150 4.03 5.66 0.84
N SER A 151 2.78 5.45 1.24
CA SER A 151 1.70 6.36 0.85
C SER A 151 1.70 7.61 1.72
N ALA A 152 1.41 8.75 1.11
CA ALA A 152 1.11 9.96 1.85
C ALA A 152 -0.20 9.80 2.65
N ALA A 153 -0.29 10.48 3.78
CA ALA A 153 -1.54 10.63 4.51
C ALA A 153 -2.56 11.39 3.65
N ARG A 154 -3.85 11.26 3.98
CA ARG A 154 -4.89 12.06 3.33
C ARG A 154 -4.63 13.54 3.53
N VAL A 155 -4.64 14.28 2.41
CA VAL A 155 -4.54 15.74 2.40
C VAL A 155 -5.82 16.28 1.78
N VAL A 156 -6.45 17.24 2.44
CA VAL A 156 -7.62 17.96 1.92
C VAL A 156 -7.25 19.41 1.74
N GLN A 157 -7.52 19.95 0.56
CA GLN A 157 -7.27 21.34 0.20
C GLN A 157 -8.56 21.99 -0.29
N VAL A 158 -8.82 23.22 0.14
CA VAL A 158 -9.94 24.03 -0.32
C VAL A 158 -9.39 25.34 -0.87
N GLY A 159 -9.89 25.77 -2.01
CA GLY A 159 -9.47 26.99 -2.69
C GLY A 159 -10.61 27.76 -3.30
N ILE A 160 -10.42 29.06 -3.44
CA ILE A 160 -11.32 29.99 -4.13
C ILE A 160 -10.50 30.74 -5.18
N LYS A 161 -10.99 30.76 -6.41
CA LYS A 161 -10.38 31.50 -7.50
C LYS A 161 -11.40 32.48 -8.08
N LEU A 162 -10.98 33.73 -8.23
CA LEU A 162 -11.72 34.76 -8.93
C LEU A 162 -11.13 34.92 -10.33
N ASN A 163 -11.99 34.83 -11.34
CA ASN A 163 -11.61 35.07 -12.74
C ASN A 163 -12.36 36.33 -13.22
N PHE A 164 -11.64 37.27 -13.80
CA PHE A 164 -12.16 38.54 -14.31
C PHE A 164 -11.52 38.90 -15.67
#